data_6cbba5f3882a5274b8b17a0d7bcd9d16
#
_entry.id   6cbba5f3882a5274b8b17a0d7bcd9d16
#
_cell.length_a   1.000
_cell.length_b   1.000
_cell.length_c   1.000
_cell.angle_alpha   90.00
_cell.angle_beta   90.00
_cell.angle_gamma   90.00
#
_symmetry.space_group_name_H-M   'P 1'
#
loop_
_entity.id
_entity.type
_entity.pdbx_description
1 polymer ?
#
loop_
_entity_poly.entity_id
_entity_poly.type
_entity_poly.pdbx_seq_one_letter_code
_entity_poly.pdbx_strand_id
1 'polypeptide(L)'
;MSLNVNATARSLLLSEFVSAFFLAMRYFFKPKPTLNYPFEKGPISPRFRGEHALRRYPNGEERCIACKLCEAICPAQAITIEAGPRRNDGTRRTVRYDIDMVKCIYCGLCQEACPVDAIVEGPNFEFATETREELYYDKAKLLANGDRWEREIAKAIELDAPYR
;
A
#
# COMPACT_ATOMS: atom_id res chain seq x y z
N MET A 1 -26.41 -28.16 40.95
CA MET A 1 -26.28 -27.86 39.51
C MET A 1 -27.69 -28.08 38.90
N SER A 2 -28.50 -27.04 38.80
CA SER A 2 -29.88 -27.13 38.24
C SER A 2 -29.75 -27.27 36.73
N LEU A 3 -30.08 -28.43 36.19
CA LEU A 3 -30.22 -28.68 34.74
C LEU A 3 -31.27 -27.69 34.18
N ASN A 4 -30.83 -26.78 33.33
CA ASN A 4 -31.74 -25.87 32.66
C ASN A 4 -32.50 -26.66 31.56
N VAL A 5 -33.67 -27.24 31.92
CA VAL A 5 -34.48 -28.10 31.07
C VAL A 5 -34.75 -27.49 29.70
N ASN A 6 -34.92 -26.16 29.65
CA ASN A 6 -35.14 -25.42 28.38
C ASN A 6 -33.90 -25.39 27.48
N ALA A 7 -32.69 -25.28 28.04
CA ALA A 7 -31.46 -25.34 27.27
C ALA A 7 -31.19 -26.76 26.73
N THR A 8 -31.42 -27.76 27.56
CA THR A 8 -31.30 -29.16 27.19
C THR A 8 -32.31 -29.59 26.10
N ALA A 9 -33.57 -29.15 26.25
CA ALA A 9 -34.58 -29.41 25.23
C ALA A 9 -34.29 -28.71 23.89
N ARG A 10 -33.79 -27.48 23.89
CA ARG A 10 -33.35 -26.79 22.66
C ARG A 10 -32.18 -27.48 21.97
N SER A 11 -31.23 -27.97 22.73
CA SER A 11 -30.09 -28.71 22.21
C SER A 11 -30.51 -30.05 21.58
N LEU A 12 -31.39 -30.79 22.26
CA LEU A 12 -31.92 -32.09 21.77
C LEU A 12 -32.82 -31.93 20.52
N LEU A 13 -33.60 -30.88 20.44
CA LEU A 13 -34.48 -30.58 19.31
C LEU A 13 -33.77 -29.88 18.13
N LEU A 14 -32.47 -29.65 18.25
CA LEU A 14 -31.65 -28.96 17.20
C LEU A 14 -32.24 -27.62 16.74
N SER A 15 -32.99 -26.92 17.63
CA SER A 15 -33.71 -25.70 17.31
C SER A 15 -32.75 -24.58 16.84
N GLU A 16 -31.51 -24.62 17.29
CA GLU A 16 -30.46 -23.66 16.88
C GLU A 16 -30.07 -23.87 15.41
N PHE A 17 -30.04 -25.11 14.93
CA PHE A 17 -29.80 -25.41 13.51
C PHE A 17 -30.94 -24.90 12.61
N VAL A 18 -32.18 -25.05 13.06
CA VAL A 18 -33.34 -24.50 12.36
C VAL A 18 -33.27 -22.96 12.30
N SER A 19 -32.93 -22.32 13.42
CA SER A 19 -32.72 -20.89 13.48
C SER A 19 -31.57 -20.42 12.57
N ALA A 20 -30.45 -21.14 12.58
CA ALA A 20 -29.31 -20.86 11.70
C ALA A 20 -29.67 -21.03 10.22
N PHE A 21 -30.46 -22.05 9.88
CA PHE A 21 -30.95 -22.24 8.52
C PHE A 21 -31.80 -21.04 8.05
N PHE A 22 -32.76 -20.59 8.83
CA PHE A 22 -33.58 -19.42 8.47
C PHE A 22 -32.74 -18.13 8.39
N LEU A 23 -31.74 -17.98 9.25
CA LEU A 23 -30.80 -16.87 9.17
C LEU A 23 -30.00 -16.93 7.86
N ALA A 24 -29.45 -18.09 7.50
CA ALA A 24 -28.73 -18.26 6.24
C ALA A 24 -29.61 -17.96 5.02
N MET A 25 -30.85 -18.47 5.01
CA MET A 25 -31.81 -18.19 3.95
C MET A 25 -32.13 -16.70 3.83
N ARG A 26 -32.30 -16.00 4.95
CA ARG A 26 -32.51 -14.55 4.95
C ARG A 26 -31.34 -13.80 4.32
N TYR A 27 -30.09 -14.20 4.61
CA TYR A 27 -28.89 -13.58 4.03
C TYR A 27 -28.68 -13.97 2.57
N PHE A 28 -29.09 -15.17 2.17
CA PHE A 28 -29.02 -15.61 0.78
C PHE A 28 -29.80 -14.71 -0.18
N PHE A 29 -30.96 -14.21 0.26
CA PHE A 29 -31.80 -13.32 -0.56
C PHE A 29 -31.47 -11.82 -0.41
N LYS A 30 -30.48 -11.45 0.43
CA LYS A 30 -30.03 -10.05 0.51
C LYS A 30 -29.16 -9.69 -0.69
N PRO A 31 -29.13 -8.38 -1.09
CA PRO A 31 -28.16 -7.91 -2.07
C PRO A 31 -26.74 -8.19 -1.56
N LYS A 32 -25.89 -8.65 -2.46
CA LYS A 32 -24.49 -9.00 -2.14
C LYS A 32 -23.67 -7.71 -1.93
N PRO A 33 -23.00 -7.53 -0.80
CA PRO A 33 -22.12 -6.38 -0.57
C PRO A 33 -20.70 -6.59 -1.16
N THR A 34 -20.40 -7.80 -1.65
CA THR A 34 -19.08 -8.16 -2.19
C THR A 34 -18.93 -7.65 -3.61
N LEU A 35 -17.74 -7.13 -3.91
CA LEU A 35 -17.34 -6.74 -5.26
C LEU A 35 -16.81 -7.94 -6.04
N ASN A 36 -17.09 -7.98 -7.35
CA ASN A 36 -16.60 -9.02 -8.25
C ASN A 36 -15.18 -8.69 -8.75
N TYR A 37 -14.21 -8.73 -7.83
CA TYR A 37 -12.80 -8.55 -8.18
C TYR A 37 -12.30 -9.68 -9.11
N PRO A 38 -11.51 -9.44 -10.16
CA PRO A 38 -10.85 -8.18 -10.52
C PRO A 38 -11.66 -7.24 -11.44
N PHE A 39 -12.88 -7.63 -11.83
CA PHE A 39 -13.70 -6.85 -12.78
C PHE A 39 -14.27 -5.58 -12.15
N GLU A 40 -14.54 -5.63 -10.85
CA GLU A 40 -14.97 -4.49 -10.06
C GLU A 40 -13.95 -4.23 -8.96
N LYS A 41 -13.50 -2.97 -8.85
CA LYS A 41 -12.56 -2.53 -7.81
C LYS A 41 -13.23 -1.50 -6.91
N GLY A 42 -13.03 -1.65 -5.62
CA GLY A 42 -13.48 -0.68 -4.63
C GLY A 42 -12.68 0.63 -4.68
N PRO A 43 -13.23 1.71 -4.12
CA PRO A 43 -12.50 2.97 -4.01
C PRO A 43 -11.30 2.81 -3.07
N ILE A 44 -10.15 3.35 -3.48
CA ILE A 44 -8.92 3.35 -2.69
C ILE A 44 -8.84 4.67 -1.91
N SER A 45 -8.42 4.58 -0.65
CA SER A 45 -8.18 5.76 0.19
C SER A 45 -7.01 6.60 -0.36
N PRO A 46 -7.04 7.93 -0.25
CA PRO A 46 -5.88 8.78 -0.58
C PRO A 46 -4.62 8.45 0.23
N ARG A 47 -4.79 7.82 1.40
CA ARG A 47 -3.69 7.36 2.28
C ARG A 47 -3.34 5.89 2.09
N PHE A 48 -3.77 5.28 1.00
CA PHE A 48 -3.44 3.90 0.72
C PHE A 48 -1.94 3.74 0.46
N ARG A 49 -1.36 2.69 1.03
CA ARG A 49 0.06 2.39 0.97
C ARG A 49 0.28 1.19 0.06
N GLY A 50 0.42 1.44 -1.24
CA GLY A 50 0.68 0.42 -2.24
C GLY A 50 2.10 0.44 -2.76
N GLU A 51 2.27 0.13 -4.02
CA GLU A 51 3.56 0.01 -4.69
C GLU A 51 4.37 1.31 -4.63
N HIS A 52 5.66 1.21 -4.30
CA HIS A 52 6.56 2.36 -4.21
C HIS A 52 6.84 3.00 -5.56
N ALA A 53 6.95 4.32 -5.56
CA ALA A 53 7.24 5.11 -6.74
C ALA A 53 8.17 6.29 -6.41
N LEU A 54 9.09 6.61 -7.32
CA LEU A 54 9.90 7.82 -7.29
C LEU A 54 9.32 8.85 -8.25
N ARG A 55 9.01 10.04 -7.73
CA ARG A 55 8.38 11.13 -8.49
C ARG A 55 9.39 12.02 -9.18
N ARG A 56 8.93 12.64 -10.27
CA ARG A 56 9.64 13.70 -10.98
C ARG A 56 8.94 15.06 -10.80
N TYR A 57 9.67 16.13 -11.07
CA TYR A 57 9.09 17.43 -11.27
C TYR A 57 8.45 17.54 -12.67
N PRO A 58 7.56 18.53 -12.91
CA PRO A 58 6.95 18.73 -14.23
C PRO A 58 7.96 18.97 -15.37
N ASN A 59 9.18 19.42 -15.03
CA ASN A 59 10.29 19.59 -15.99
C ASN A 59 11.00 18.27 -16.33
N GLY A 60 10.57 17.13 -15.76
CA GLY A 60 11.15 15.80 -15.99
C GLY A 60 12.32 15.45 -15.06
N GLU A 61 12.82 16.40 -14.24
CA GLU A 61 13.88 16.11 -13.29
C GLU A 61 13.40 15.25 -12.12
N GLU A 62 14.29 14.42 -11.60
CA GLU A 62 14.03 13.62 -10.40
C GLU A 62 13.87 14.56 -9.19
N ARG A 63 12.84 14.30 -8.35
CA ARG A 63 12.67 15.05 -7.09
C ARG A 63 13.71 14.68 -6.05
N CYS A 64 14.21 13.42 -6.07
CA CYS A 64 15.12 12.92 -5.07
C CYS A 64 16.44 13.69 -5.02
N ILE A 65 16.79 14.20 -3.84
CA ILE A 65 18.02 14.98 -3.56
C ILE A 65 19.09 14.16 -2.85
N ALA A 66 18.92 12.84 -2.79
CA ALA A 66 19.86 11.91 -2.16
C ALA A 66 20.19 12.23 -0.68
N CYS A 67 19.22 12.72 0.08
CA CYS A 67 19.40 13.05 1.51
C CYS A 67 19.48 11.84 2.44
N LYS A 68 19.10 10.64 1.96
CA LYS A 68 19.10 9.35 2.69
C LYS A 68 18.19 9.27 3.92
N LEU A 69 17.30 10.22 4.15
CA LEU A 69 16.39 10.18 5.30
C LEU A 69 15.45 8.96 5.26
N CYS A 70 14.95 8.61 4.06
CA CYS A 70 14.09 7.43 3.88
C CYS A 70 14.83 6.10 4.15
N GLU A 71 16.13 6.02 3.82
CA GLU A 71 16.98 4.88 4.16
C GLU A 71 17.18 4.78 5.69
N ALA A 72 17.48 5.91 6.34
CA ALA A 72 17.74 5.96 7.77
C ALA A 72 16.50 5.65 8.62
N ILE A 73 15.31 6.09 8.20
CA ILE A 73 14.07 5.88 8.95
C ILE A 73 13.46 4.49 8.71
N CYS A 74 13.88 3.75 7.70
CA CYS A 74 13.27 2.48 7.31
C CYS A 74 13.46 1.41 8.39
N PRO A 75 12.41 0.95 9.10
CA PRO A 75 12.55 -0.02 10.16
C PRO A 75 12.95 -1.41 9.66
N ALA A 76 12.59 -1.73 8.41
CA ALA A 76 12.92 -2.99 7.76
C ALA A 76 14.27 -2.97 7.02
N GLN A 77 14.96 -1.81 6.98
CA GLN A 77 16.20 -1.63 6.22
C GLN A 77 16.08 -2.13 4.76
N ALA A 78 14.91 -1.86 4.16
CA ALA A 78 14.59 -2.30 2.80
C ALA A 78 15.15 -1.38 1.72
N ILE A 79 15.56 -0.15 2.07
CA ILE A 79 15.99 0.89 1.13
C ILE A 79 17.52 1.01 1.17
N THR A 80 18.13 1.05 -0.01
CA THR A 80 19.57 1.28 -0.18
C THR A 80 19.79 2.43 -1.16
N ILE A 81 20.54 3.46 -0.73
CA ILE A 81 20.77 4.67 -1.52
C ILE A 81 22.27 4.96 -1.64
N GLU A 82 22.72 5.17 -2.87
CA GLU A 82 24.05 5.72 -3.17
C GLU A 82 23.89 7.11 -3.77
N ALA A 83 24.47 8.10 -3.08
CA ALA A 83 24.46 9.48 -3.54
C ALA A 83 25.58 9.71 -4.55
N GLY A 84 25.27 10.39 -5.63
CA GLY A 84 26.25 10.83 -6.61
C GLY A 84 27.09 12.02 -6.14
N PRO A 85 28.06 12.46 -6.94
CA PRO A 85 28.82 13.67 -6.68
C PRO A 85 27.91 14.91 -6.69
N ARG A 86 28.34 15.96 -6.02
CA ARG A 86 27.65 17.26 -6.11
C ARG A 86 27.77 17.81 -7.52
N ARG A 87 26.67 18.32 -8.03
CA ARG A 87 26.63 19.04 -9.30
C ARG A 87 27.15 20.48 -9.11
N ASN A 88 27.38 21.18 -10.21
CA ASN A 88 27.85 22.57 -10.19
C ASN A 88 26.88 23.53 -9.50
N ASP A 89 25.59 23.19 -9.48
CA ASP A 89 24.50 23.92 -8.78
C ASP A 89 24.42 23.58 -7.27
N GLY A 90 25.33 22.75 -6.76
CA GLY A 90 25.35 22.29 -5.37
C GLY A 90 24.37 21.16 -5.05
N THR A 91 23.50 20.77 -5.98
CA THR A 91 22.54 19.68 -5.78
C THR A 91 23.20 18.31 -5.87
N ARG A 92 22.53 17.32 -5.32
CA ARG A 92 22.89 15.90 -5.48
C ARG A 92 21.74 15.12 -6.07
N ARG A 93 22.08 14.04 -6.75
CA ARG A 93 21.13 13.03 -7.23
C ARG A 93 21.60 11.64 -6.79
N THR A 94 20.71 10.69 -6.77
CA THR A 94 21.07 9.30 -6.50
C THR A 94 21.69 8.66 -7.72
N VAL A 95 22.79 7.93 -7.53
CA VAL A 95 23.33 7.00 -8.53
C VAL A 95 22.54 5.70 -8.47
N ARG A 96 22.27 5.24 -7.22
CA ARG A 96 21.52 4.03 -6.94
C ARG A 96 20.42 4.33 -5.94
N TYR A 97 19.26 3.75 -6.16
CA TYR A 97 18.13 3.79 -5.25
C TYR A 97 17.36 2.49 -5.39
N ASP A 98 17.55 1.59 -4.46
CA ASP A 98 16.94 0.26 -4.50
C ASP A 98 16.02 0.06 -3.32
N ILE A 99 14.93 -0.66 -3.55
CA ILE A 99 14.01 -1.11 -2.50
C ILE A 99 13.79 -2.61 -2.65
N ASP A 100 14.07 -3.35 -1.58
CA ASP A 100 13.67 -4.75 -1.45
C ASP A 100 12.20 -4.80 -0.99
N MET A 101 11.27 -4.99 -1.94
CA MET A 101 9.84 -4.99 -1.68
C MET A 101 9.39 -6.17 -0.81
N VAL A 102 10.20 -7.24 -0.72
CA VAL A 102 9.93 -8.39 0.15
C VAL A 102 10.23 -8.07 1.61
N LYS A 103 11.24 -7.21 1.86
CA LYS A 103 11.55 -6.72 3.23
C LYS A 103 10.62 -5.60 3.67
N CYS A 104 10.11 -4.82 2.71
CA CYS A 104 9.26 -3.67 3.00
C CYS A 104 7.98 -4.09 3.71
N ILE A 105 7.63 -3.36 4.78
CA ILE A 105 6.39 -3.56 5.56
C ILE A 105 5.31 -2.54 5.23
N TYR A 106 5.52 -1.71 4.20
CA TYR A 106 4.56 -0.69 3.73
C TYR A 106 4.08 0.25 4.84
N CYS A 107 5.00 0.65 5.73
CA CYS A 107 4.67 1.51 6.88
C CYS A 107 4.50 2.99 6.53
N GLY A 108 4.94 3.45 5.36
CA GLY A 108 4.84 4.84 4.90
C GLY A 108 5.85 5.82 5.51
N LEU A 109 6.71 5.39 6.44
CA LEU A 109 7.68 6.29 7.08
C LEU A 109 8.66 6.92 6.10
N CYS A 110 8.98 6.23 5.01
CA CYS A 110 9.87 6.74 3.97
C CYS A 110 9.27 7.96 3.24
N GLN A 111 7.96 7.94 2.93
CA GLN A 111 7.29 9.08 2.31
C GLN A 111 7.07 10.24 3.28
N GLU A 112 6.84 9.96 4.56
CA GLU A 112 6.70 10.99 5.60
C GLU A 112 8.03 11.71 5.87
N ALA A 113 9.15 10.98 5.83
CA ALA A 113 10.49 11.55 6.05
C ALA A 113 11.04 12.30 4.83
N CYS A 114 10.39 12.20 3.66
CA CYS A 114 10.92 12.78 2.43
C CYS A 114 10.59 14.28 2.33
N PRO A 115 11.60 15.18 2.38
CA PRO A 115 11.34 16.63 2.39
C PRO A 115 10.89 17.20 1.04
N VAL A 116 10.93 16.40 -0.02
CA VAL A 116 10.61 16.81 -1.39
C VAL A 116 9.54 15.96 -2.05
N ASP A 117 8.86 15.09 -1.29
CA ASP A 117 7.86 14.13 -1.78
C ASP A 117 8.36 13.33 -3.00
N ALA A 118 9.63 12.88 -2.93
CA ALA A 118 10.24 12.12 -4.02
C ALA A 118 9.84 10.64 -3.96
N ILE A 119 9.93 10.00 -2.78
CA ILE A 119 9.46 8.65 -2.57
C ILE A 119 8.04 8.67 -2.01
N VAL A 120 7.17 7.90 -2.63
CA VAL A 120 5.76 7.77 -2.22
C VAL A 120 5.30 6.32 -2.37
N GLU A 121 4.30 5.95 -1.61
CA GLU A 121 3.55 4.71 -1.79
C GLU A 121 2.33 5.01 -2.66
N GLY A 122 2.28 4.40 -3.84
CA GLY A 122 1.27 4.67 -4.85
C GLY A 122 -0.03 3.89 -4.64
N PRO A 123 -1.01 4.07 -5.53
CA PRO A 123 -2.30 3.40 -5.43
C PRO A 123 -2.29 1.95 -5.92
N ASN A 124 -1.22 1.51 -6.60
CA ASN A 124 -1.14 0.17 -7.16
C ASN A 124 -0.90 -0.88 -6.07
N PHE A 125 -1.68 -1.94 -6.08
CA PHE A 125 -1.50 -3.11 -5.21
C PHE A 125 -1.39 -4.42 -6.01
N GLU A 126 -1.52 -4.35 -7.33
CA GLU A 126 -1.47 -5.51 -8.23
C GLU A 126 -0.06 -5.64 -8.84
N PHE A 127 0.92 -6.00 -8.02
CA PHE A 127 2.32 -6.15 -8.44
C PHE A 127 2.92 -7.48 -7.95
N ALA A 128 2.09 -8.51 -7.84
CA ALA A 128 2.58 -9.87 -7.56
C ALA A 128 3.46 -10.37 -8.71
N THR A 129 4.52 -11.07 -8.37
CA THR A 129 5.51 -11.61 -9.30
C THR A 129 5.80 -13.08 -8.99
N GLU A 130 6.43 -13.79 -9.91
CA GLU A 130 6.77 -15.21 -9.74
C GLU A 130 8.07 -15.40 -8.96
N THR A 131 9.00 -14.44 -9.05
CA THR A 131 10.31 -14.53 -8.43
C THR A 131 10.56 -13.38 -7.46
N ARG A 132 11.44 -13.62 -6.49
CA ARG A 132 11.84 -12.60 -5.51
C ARG A 132 12.64 -11.47 -6.15
N GLU A 133 13.45 -11.78 -7.14
CA GLU A 133 14.33 -10.85 -7.83
C GLU A 133 13.53 -9.74 -8.51
N GLU A 134 12.36 -10.05 -9.03
CA GLU A 134 11.45 -9.08 -9.64
C GLU A 134 10.87 -8.08 -8.63
N LEU A 135 10.86 -8.44 -7.34
CA LEU A 135 10.46 -7.57 -6.22
C LEU A 135 11.64 -6.79 -5.63
N TYR A 136 12.83 -6.90 -6.22
CA TYR A 136 13.93 -6.02 -5.92
C TYR A 136 13.89 -4.84 -6.91
N TYR A 137 13.33 -3.72 -6.45
CA TYR A 137 13.08 -2.56 -7.31
C TYR A 137 14.30 -1.66 -7.37
N ASP A 138 14.80 -1.47 -8.55
CA ASP A 138 15.84 -0.49 -8.85
C ASP A 138 15.26 0.91 -9.08
N LYS A 139 16.15 1.89 -9.19
CA LYS A 139 15.79 3.28 -9.44
C LYS A 139 14.96 3.46 -10.71
N ALA A 140 15.29 2.73 -11.78
CA ALA A 140 14.62 2.85 -13.06
C ALA A 140 13.15 2.39 -12.96
N LYS A 141 12.90 1.25 -12.31
CA LYS A 141 11.56 0.72 -12.06
C LYS A 141 10.74 1.66 -11.17
N LEU A 142 11.35 2.20 -10.11
CA LEU A 142 10.68 3.14 -9.20
C LEU A 142 10.28 4.45 -9.92
N LEU A 143 11.13 4.97 -10.80
CA LEU A 143 10.81 6.14 -11.61
C LEU A 143 9.72 5.84 -12.65
N ALA A 144 9.77 4.68 -13.29
CA ALA A 144 8.72 4.25 -14.22
C ALA A 144 7.35 4.11 -13.53
N ASN A 145 7.32 3.63 -12.28
CA ASN A 145 6.11 3.61 -11.46
C ASN A 145 5.63 5.03 -11.17
N GLY A 146 6.54 5.95 -10.83
CA GLY A 146 6.22 7.36 -10.63
C GLY A 146 5.60 7.99 -11.87
N ASP A 147 6.20 7.80 -13.02
CA ASP A 147 5.70 8.34 -14.28
C ASP A 147 4.33 7.74 -14.65
N ARG A 148 4.08 6.47 -14.34
CA ARG A 148 2.81 5.78 -14.60
C ARG A 148 1.67 6.29 -13.72
N TRP A 149 1.92 6.51 -12.43
CA TRP A 149 0.89 6.79 -11.43
C TRP A 149 0.91 8.24 -10.91
N GLU A 150 1.70 9.14 -11.52
CA GLU A 150 1.86 10.52 -11.03
C GLU A 150 0.53 11.26 -10.85
N ARG A 151 -0.42 11.07 -11.76
CA ARG A 151 -1.72 11.74 -11.70
C ARG A 151 -2.52 11.36 -10.46
N GLU A 152 -2.58 10.07 -10.15
CA GLU A 152 -3.28 9.53 -8.99
C GLU A 152 -2.54 9.87 -7.70
N ILE A 153 -1.22 9.78 -7.71
CA ILE A 153 -0.35 10.15 -6.59
C ILE A 153 -0.50 11.63 -6.25
N ALA A 154 -0.44 12.51 -7.24
CA ALA A 154 -0.60 13.95 -7.03
C ALA A 154 -1.96 14.29 -6.42
N LYS A 155 -3.03 13.67 -6.93
CA LYS A 155 -4.38 13.84 -6.39
C LYS A 155 -4.49 13.31 -4.95
N ALA A 156 -3.89 12.16 -4.64
CA ALA A 156 -3.90 11.61 -3.28
C ALA A 156 -3.15 12.52 -2.30
N ILE A 157 -2.00 13.08 -2.69
CA ILE A 157 -1.24 14.03 -1.88
C ILE A 157 -2.04 15.32 -1.63
N GLU A 158 -2.73 15.84 -2.65
CA GLU A 158 -3.58 17.03 -2.52
C GLU A 158 -4.72 16.79 -1.53
N LEU A 159 -5.39 15.64 -1.61
CA LEU A 159 -6.45 15.26 -0.68
C LEU A 159 -5.96 14.99 0.75
N ASP A 160 -4.72 14.58 0.92
CA ASP A 160 -4.10 14.33 2.23
C ASP A 160 -3.46 15.58 2.84
N ALA A 161 -3.21 16.62 2.05
CA ALA A 161 -2.52 17.85 2.47
C ALA A 161 -3.06 18.48 3.77
N PRO A 162 -4.39 18.50 4.05
CA PRO A 162 -4.92 19.09 5.29
C PRO A 162 -4.54 18.30 6.56
N TYR A 163 -4.00 17.10 6.42
CA TYR A 163 -3.68 16.17 7.52
C TYR A 163 -2.17 15.89 7.67
N ARG A 164 -1.33 16.53 6.86
CA ARG A 164 0.14 16.45 6.90
C ARG A 164 0.77 17.56 7.70
#